data_331ecd0b575cedf7cd8512be14651f52
#
_entry.id   331ecd0b575cedf7cd8512be14651f52
#
_cell.length_a   1.000
_cell.length_b   1.000
_cell.length_c   1.000
_cell.angle_alpha   90.00
_cell.angle_beta   90.00
_cell.angle_gamma   90.00
#
_symmetry.space_group_name_H-M   'P 1'
#
loop_
_entity.id
_entity.type
_entity.pdbx_description
1 polymer ?
#
loop_
_entity_poly.entity_id
_entity_poly.type
_entity_poly.pdbx_seq_one_letter_code
_entity_poly.pdbx_strand_id
1 'polypeptide(L)'
;GFQLDYAPENEILVTIGATEALSATLTAILEEGDKVLLPAPAYPGYEPIVNLVGAEIVEIDTTENGFVLTPEMLEKAILEQGDKLKAVILNYPANPTGITYSREQLEALAAVLRKYEIFVVCDEVYSELTYTGEAHVSLGTMLRNQAIIINGLSKSHAMTGWRLGLIFAPAAFTAQLIKSHQYLVTAANTMAQHAAVEALTAGKHDAEPMKKEY
;
A
#
# COMPACT_ATOMS: atom_id res chain seq x y z
N GLY A 1 -2.66 3.08 14.62
CA GLY A 1 -2.03 4.35 14.27
C GLY A 1 -2.70 5.01 13.07
N PHE A 2 -2.22 6.17 12.65
CA PHE A 2 -2.63 6.89 11.42
C PHE A 2 -4.14 7.17 11.29
N GLN A 3 -4.88 7.18 12.40
CA GLN A 3 -6.34 7.42 12.45
C GLN A 3 -7.18 6.45 11.61
N LEU A 4 -6.64 5.27 11.32
CA LEU A 4 -7.36 4.20 10.64
C LEU A 4 -8.26 3.46 11.63
N ASP A 5 -9.50 3.22 11.21
CA ASP A 5 -10.50 2.46 11.95
C ASP A 5 -10.95 1.26 11.11
N TYR A 6 -10.32 0.10 11.38
CA TYR A 6 -10.60 -1.17 10.74
C TYR A 6 -10.88 -2.23 11.81
N ALA A 7 -11.96 -3.00 11.62
CA ALA A 7 -12.34 -4.07 12.50
C ALA A 7 -11.32 -5.23 12.42
N PRO A 8 -10.65 -5.60 13.54
CA PRO A 8 -9.63 -6.65 13.54
C PRO A 8 -10.13 -8.00 13.03
N GLU A 9 -11.42 -8.29 13.26
CA GLU A 9 -12.02 -9.58 13.00
C GLU A 9 -12.17 -9.89 11.50
N ASN A 10 -12.33 -8.87 10.65
CA ASN A 10 -12.68 -9.08 9.24
C ASN A 10 -12.16 -8.02 8.26
N GLU A 11 -11.38 -7.06 8.74
CA GLU A 11 -10.83 -5.98 7.91
C GLU A 11 -9.31 -5.86 8.00
N ILE A 12 -8.67 -6.72 8.80
CA ILE A 12 -7.20 -6.79 8.94
C ILE A 12 -6.74 -8.20 8.64
N LEU A 13 -5.74 -8.32 7.76
CA LEU A 13 -5.09 -9.59 7.43
C LEU A 13 -3.60 -9.50 7.72
N VAL A 14 -3.08 -10.47 8.49
CA VAL A 14 -1.65 -10.60 8.79
C VAL A 14 -0.98 -11.46 7.73
N THR A 15 0.09 -10.96 7.13
CA THR A 15 0.74 -11.56 5.96
C THR A 15 2.23 -11.84 6.19
N ILE A 16 2.86 -12.63 5.30
CA ILE A 16 4.30 -12.92 5.33
C ILE A 16 5.07 -11.74 4.67
N GLY A 17 5.09 -10.60 5.36
CA GLY A 17 5.66 -9.35 4.89
C GLY A 17 4.77 -8.63 3.87
N ALA A 18 5.10 -7.36 3.59
CA ALA A 18 4.38 -6.56 2.61
C ALA A 18 4.43 -7.14 1.19
N THR A 19 5.47 -7.91 0.85
CA THR A 19 5.57 -8.56 -0.47
C THR A 19 4.47 -9.59 -0.68
N GLU A 20 4.17 -10.41 0.33
CA GLU A 20 3.05 -11.35 0.24
C GLU A 20 1.71 -10.61 0.27
N ALA A 21 1.58 -9.54 1.07
CA ALA A 21 0.41 -8.68 1.07
C ALA A 21 0.10 -8.11 -0.33
N LEU A 22 1.12 -7.63 -1.04
CA LEU A 22 1.01 -7.17 -2.43
C LEU A 22 0.58 -8.31 -3.36
N SER A 23 1.23 -9.48 -3.26
CA SER A 23 0.90 -10.64 -4.09
C SER A 23 -0.53 -11.10 -3.87
N ALA A 24 -0.95 -11.27 -2.61
CA ALA A 24 -2.31 -11.66 -2.28
C ALA A 24 -3.35 -10.65 -2.77
N THR A 25 -3.05 -9.35 -2.61
CA THR A 25 -3.93 -8.26 -3.06
C THR A 25 -4.07 -8.25 -4.57
N LEU A 26 -2.95 -8.15 -5.31
CA LEU A 26 -2.99 -8.02 -6.76
C LEU A 26 -3.56 -9.26 -7.44
N THR A 27 -3.25 -10.46 -6.93
CA THR A 27 -3.85 -11.71 -7.42
C THR A 27 -5.37 -11.77 -7.19
N ALA A 28 -5.86 -11.15 -6.11
CA ALA A 28 -7.29 -11.20 -5.79
C ALA A 28 -8.12 -10.17 -6.57
N ILE A 29 -7.52 -9.07 -7.05
CA ILE A 29 -8.26 -7.97 -7.68
C ILE A 29 -8.02 -7.84 -9.19
N LEU A 30 -7.01 -8.51 -9.75
CA LEU A 30 -6.64 -8.41 -11.16
C LEU A 30 -6.96 -9.68 -11.93
N GLU A 31 -7.27 -9.51 -13.20
CA GLU A 31 -7.46 -10.56 -14.21
C GLU A 31 -6.54 -10.31 -15.42
N GLU A 32 -6.42 -11.30 -16.28
CA GLU A 32 -5.65 -11.20 -17.52
C GLU A 32 -6.16 -10.03 -18.40
N GLY A 33 -5.25 -9.15 -18.79
CA GLY A 33 -5.54 -7.98 -19.63
C GLY A 33 -5.98 -6.73 -18.85
N ASP A 34 -6.10 -6.81 -17.52
CA ASP A 34 -6.29 -5.63 -16.68
C ASP A 34 -5.07 -4.72 -16.68
N LYS A 35 -5.28 -3.45 -16.40
CA LYS A 35 -4.23 -2.44 -16.28
C LYS A 35 -4.14 -1.85 -14.89
N VAL A 36 -2.91 -1.56 -14.47
CA VAL A 36 -2.59 -0.97 -13.16
C VAL A 36 -1.75 0.28 -13.37
N LEU A 37 -2.21 1.42 -12.90
CA LEU A 37 -1.42 2.65 -12.89
C LEU A 37 -0.35 2.60 -11.80
N LEU A 38 0.85 3.03 -12.13
CA LEU A 38 1.98 3.11 -11.22
C LEU A 38 2.77 4.41 -11.44
N PRO A 39 2.77 5.36 -10.49
CA PRO A 39 3.67 6.50 -10.53
C PRO A 39 5.13 6.04 -10.53
N ALA A 40 5.91 6.49 -11.51
CA ALA A 40 7.30 6.10 -11.71
C ALA A 40 8.24 7.31 -11.46
N PRO A 41 9.45 7.06 -10.94
CA PRO A 41 10.07 5.77 -10.65
C PRO A 41 9.48 5.10 -9.40
N ALA A 42 9.39 3.77 -9.41
CA ALA A 42 8.76 2.97 -8.36
C ALA A 42 9.59 1.75 -7.95
N TYR A 43 9.18 1.08 -6.88
CA TYR A 43 9.78 -0.17 -6.45
C TYR A 43 9.58 -1.26 -7.51
N PRO A 44 10.68 -1.89 -8.02
CA PRO A 44 10.62 -2.82 -9.14
C PRO A 44 9.86 -4.12 -8.85
N GLY A 45 9.51 -4.37 -7.60
CA GLY A 45 8.78 -5.59 -7.21
C GLY A 45 7.29 -5.58 -7.56
N TYR A 46 6.70 -4.44 -7.97
CA TYR A 46 5.29 -4.39 -8.37
C TYR A 46 5.05 -5.05 -9.72
N GLU A 47 5.87 -4.74 -10.69
CA GLU A 47 5.72 -5.21 -12.08
C GLU A 47 5.71 -6.74 -12.20
N PRO A 48 6.65 -7.50 -11.61
CA PRO A 48 6.60 -8.97 -11.67
C PRO A 48 5.31 -9.57 -11.10
N ILE A 49 4.77 -8.99 -10.02
CA ILE A 49 3.54 -9.48 -9.42
C ILE A 49 2.33 -9.24 -10.33
N VAL A 50 2.24 -8.06 -10.94
CA VAL A 50 1.18 -7.71 -11.90
C VAL A 50 1.28 -8.61 -13.14
N ASN A 51 2.48 -8.81 -13.68
CA ASN A 51 2.72 -9.64 -14.85
C ASN A 51 2.37 -11.12 -14.62
N LEU A 52 2.56 -11.63 -13.39
CA LEU A 52 2.22 -13.02 -13.04
C LEU A 52 0.72 -13.33 -13.17
N VAL A 53 -0.16 -12.35 -13.06
CA VAL A 53 -1.60 -12.50 -13.25
C VAL A 53 -2.06 -12.16 -14.67
N GLY A 54 -1.13 -11.83 -15.57
CA GLY A 54 -1.44 -11.45 -16.95
C GLY A 54 -1.94 -10.03 -17.12
N ALA A 55 -1.81 -9.20 -16.09
CA ALA A 55 -2.12 -7.78 -16.14
C ALA A 55 -0.90 -6.94 -16.55
N GLU A 56 -1.10 -5.65 -16.83
CA GLU A 56 -0.09 -4.73 -17.36
C GLU A 56 0.08 -3.52 -16.43
N ILE A 57 1.33 -3.15 -16.15
CA ILE A 57 1.66 -1.85 -15.53
C ILE A 57 1.64 -0.74 -16.58
N VAL A 58 0.95 0.34 -16.26
CA VAL A 58 0.99 1.61 -17.00
C VAL A 58 1.65 2.66 -16.12
N GLU A 59 2.87 3.03 -16.46
CA GLU A 59 3.62 4.01 -15.69
C GLU A 59 3.12 5.43 -15.93
N ILE A 60 3.09 6.23 -14.85
CA ILE A 60 2.91 7.67 -14.89
C ILE A 60 4.26 8.28 -14.54
N ASP A 61 4.95 8.83 -15.53
CA ASP A 61 6.24 9.50 -15.31
C ASP A 61 6.04 10.77 -14.48
N THR A 62 6.64 10.80 -13.29
CA THR A 62 6.57 11.92 -12.34
C THR A 62 7.89 12.69 -12.22
N THR A 63 8.89 12.35 -13.04
CA THR A 63 10.26 12.89 -12.92
C THR A 63 10.31 14.41 -13.08
N GLU A 64 9.59 14.95 -14.05
CA GLU A 64 9.56 16.41 -14.31
C GLU A 64 8.81 17.20 -13.23
N ASN A 65 8.00 16.51 -12.38
CA ASN A 65 7.25 17.13 -11.29
C ASN A 65 7.87 16.83 -9.90
N GLY A 66 9.16 16.60 -9.83
CA GLY A 66 9.86 16.29 -8.58
C GLY A 66 9.39 15.01 -7.93
N PHE A 67 8.98 14.04 -8.74
CA PHE A 67 8.47 12.72 -8.35
C PHE A 67 7.10 12.74 -7.65
N VAL A 68 6.38 13.86 -7.71
CA VAL A 68 5.05 14.02 -7.11
C VAL A 68 3.97 13.77 -8.16
N LEU A 69 3.08 12.81 -7.91
CA LEU A 69 1.87 12.61 -8.73
C LEU A 69 0.89 13.75 -8.46
N THR A 70 0.39 14.40 -9.50
CA THR A 70 -0.67 15.41 -9.37
C THR A 70 -2.05 14.84 -9.72
N PRO A 71 -3.14 15.49 -9.26
CA PRO A 71 -4.49 15.10 -9.65
C PRO A 71 -4.71 15.07 -11.16
N GLU A 72 -4.13 16.04 -11.89
CA GLU A 72 -4.26 16.16 -13.35
C GLU A 72 -3.56 15.01 -14.07
N MET A 73 -2.34 14.65 -13.62
CA MET A 73 -1.61 13.49 -14.15
C MET A 73 -2.38 12.20 -13.94
N LEU A 74 -2.92 12.02 -12.71
CA LEU A 74 -3.69 10.85 -12.36
C LEU A 74 -4.97 10.74 -13.18
N GLU A 75 -5.76 11.82 -13.25
CA GLU A 75 -7.04 11.82 -13.98
C GLU A 75 -6.82 11.59 -15.48
N LYS A 76 -5.82 12.21 -16.07
CA LYS A 76 -5.42 11.97 -17.47
C LYS A 76 -5.10 10.50 -17.71
N ALA A 77 -4.25 9.91 -16.87
CA ALA A 77 -3.86 8.50 -17.01
C ALA A 77 -5.07 7.55 -16.86
N ILE A 78 -5.98 7.81 -15.93
CA ILE A 78 -7.22 7.05 -15.77
C ILE A 78 -8.05 7.08 -17.05
N LEU A 79 -8.29 8.26 -17.60
CA LEU A 79 -9.10 8.44 -18.80
C LEU A 79 -8.50 7.77 -20.04
N GLU A 80 -7.17 7.78 -20.17
CA GLU A 80 -6.46 7.13 -21.28
C GLU A 80 -6.56 5.60 -21.27
N GLN A 81 -6.75 4.97 -20.11
CA GLN A 81 -6.83 3.51 -20.02
C GLN A 81 -8.25 2.97 -20.09
N GLY A 82 -9.26 3.79 -19.80
CA GLY A 82 -10.67 3.42 -19.90
C GLY A 82 -11.03 2.20 -19.05
N ASP A 83 -11.90 1.35 -19.59
CA ASP A 83 -12.50 0.21 -18.87
C ASP A 83 -11.50 -0.89 -18.48
N LYS A 84 -10.31 -0.89 -19.04
CA LYS A 84 -9.26 -1.86 -18.67
C LYS A 84 -8.54 -1.50 -17.40
N LEU A 85 -8.67 -0.26 -16.93
CA LEU A 85 -8.03 0.17 -15.69
C LEU A 85 -8.73 -0.45 -14.50
N LYS A 86 -7.98 -1.23 -13.72
CA LYS A 86 -8.50 -1.93 -12.53
C LYS A 86 -8.01 -1.35 -11.23
N ALA A 87 -6.77 -0.89 -11.19
CA ALA A 87 -6.16 -0.41 -9.97
C ALA A 87 -5.14 0.71 -10.21
N VAL A 88 -4.85 1.44 -9.14
CA VAL A 88 -3.65 2.27 -9.01
C VAL A 88 -2.85 1.81 -7.79
N ILE A 89 -1.53 1.73 -7.92
CA ILE A 89 -0.61 1.49 -6.79
C ILE A 89 0.02 2.82 -6.41
N LEU A 90 -0.10 3.20 -5.15
CA LEU A 90 0.51 4.40 -4.57
C LEU A 90 1.44 3.99 -3.43
N ASN A 91 2.74 4.22 -3.58
CA ASN A 91 3.73 3.98 -2.55
C ASN A 91 4.22 5.31 -1.98
N TYR A 92 3.96 5.54 -0.69
CA TYR A 92 4.42 6.75 0.00
C TYR A 92 4.57 6.52 1.51
N PRO A 93 5.71 6.93 2.10
CA PRO A 93 6.91 7.43 1.44
C PRO A 93 7.42 6.45 0.38
N ALA A 94 7.83 6.98 -0.79
CA ALA A 94 8.11 6.18 -1.98
C ALA A 94 9.51 5.55 -1.97
N ASN A 95 9.62 4.35 -2.47
CA ASN A 95 10.88 3.73 -2.87
C ASN A 95 10.99 3.79 -4.39
N PRO A 96 12.02 4.46 -4.99
CA PRO A 96 13.29 4.87 -4.36
C PRO A 96 13.37 6.35 -3.96
N THR A 97 12.38 7.18 -4.27
CA THR A 97 12.51 8.65 -4.25
C THR A 97 12.43 9.29 -2.87
N GLY A 98 11.84 8.59 -1.88
CA GLY A 98 11.56 9.15 -0.55
C GLY A 98 10.40 10.15 -0.52
N ILE A 99 9.76 10.42 -1.66
CA ILE A 99 8.64 11.36 -1.74
C ILE A 99 7.47 10.86 -0.89
N THR A 100 6.85 11.78 -0.17
CA THR A 100 5.57 11.61 0.50
C THR A 100 4.64 12.78 0.14
N TYR A 101 3.40 12.70 0.58
CA TYR A 101 2.38 13.69 0.25
C TYR A 101 1.88 14.41 1.50
N SER A 102 1.56 15.70 1.37
CA SER A 102 0.79 16.41 2.39
C SER A 102 -0.66 15.92 2.43
N ARG A 103 -1.39 16.28 3.49
CA ARG A 103 -2.82 15.98 3.59
C ARG A 103 -3.61 16.57 2.42
N GLU A 104 -3.32 17.81 2.04
CA GLU A 104 -4.00 18.52 0.95
C GLU A 104 -3.75 17.83 -0.40
N GLN A 105 -2.54 17.36 -0.64
CA GLN A 105 -2.21 16.61 -1.86
C GLN A 105 -2.97 15.28 -1.91
N LEU A 106 -3.03 14.55 -0.79
CA LEU A 106 -3.80 13.30 -0.71
C LEU A 106 -5.30 13.53 -0.86
N GLU A 107 -5.85 14.61 -0.30
CA GLU A 107 -7.26 15.00 -0.47
C GLU A 107 -7.58 15.29 -1.94
N ALA A 108 -6.68 15.97 -2.65
CA ALA A 108 -6.83 16.26 -4.06
C ALA A 108 -6.78 14.97 -4.92
N LEU A 109 -5.84 14.06 -4.65
CA LEU A 109 -5.80 12.74 -5.31
C LEU A 109 -7.05 11.91 -4.99
N ALA A 110 -7.48 11.88 -3.73
CA ALA A 110 -8.70 11.18 -3.32
C ALA A 110 -9.95 11.73 -3.99
N ALA A 111 -10.02 13.04 -4.25
CA ALA A 111 -11.14 13.66 -4.97
C ALA A 111 -11.25 13.18 -6.42
N VAL A 112 -10.11 12.91 -7.07
CA VAL A 112 -10.07 12.27 -8.40
C VAL A 112 -10.51 10.82 -8.29
N LEU A 113 -9.87 10.03 -7.41
CA LEU A 113 -10.08 8.59 -7.29
C LEU A 113 -11.55 8.22 -6.99
N ARG A 114 -12.26 9.04 -6.20
CA ARG A 114 -13.69 8.82 -5.89
C ARG A 114 -14.61 8.86 -7.10
N LYS A 115 -14.17 9.42 -8.22
CA LYS A 115 -14.97 9.50 -9.45
C LYS A 115 -14.98 8.17 -10.23
N TYR A 116 -14.08 7.23 -9.89
CA TYR A 116 -13.83 6.03 -10.68
C TYR A 116 -13.91 4.77 -9.81
N GLU A 117 -14.48 3.71 -10.37
CA GLU A 117 -14.60 2.40 -9.72
C GLU A 117 -13.33 1.55 -9.93
N ILE A 118 -12.21 2.01 -9.39
CA ILE A 118 -10.92 1.32 -9.43
C ILE A 118 -10.42 1.06 -8.00
N PHE A 119 -9.63 0.00 -7.81
CA PHE A 119 -8.97 -0.25 -6.54
C PHE A 119 -7.79 0.73 -6.32
N VAL A 120 -7.61 1.16 -5.07
CA VAL A 120 -6.48 1.99 -4.67
C VAL A 120 -5.62 1.19 -3.71
N VAL A 121 -4.49 0.67 -4.19
CA VAL A 121 -3.53 -0.11 -3.39
C VAL A 121 -2.47 0.85 -2.86
N CYS A 122 -2.49 1.10 -1.54
CA CYS A 122 -1.57 2.01 -0.87
C CYS A 122 -0.48 1.21 -0.17
N ASP A 123 0.73 1.22 -0.69
CA ASP A 123 1.89 0.66 0.00
C ASP A 123 2.50 1.74 0.92
N GLU A 124 2.15 1.64 2.20
CA GLU A 124 2.54 2.57 3.25
C GLU A 124 3.60 1.98 4.20
N VAL A 125 4.39 1.00 3.73
CA VAL A 125 5.38 0.29 4.55
C VAL A 125 6.44 1.22 5.18
N TYR A 126 6.66 2.40 4.60
CA TYR A 126 7.58 3.42 5.10
C TYR A 126 6.92 4.52 5.93
N SER A 127 5.65 4.38 6.31
CA SER A 127 4.85 5.41 6.99
C SER A 127 5.50 6.01 8.25
N GLU A 128 6.22 5.21 9.04
CA GLU A 128 6.95 5.71 10.23
C GLU A 128 8.25 6.46 9.88
N LEU A 129 8.75 6.33 8.65
CA LEU A 129 9.98 6.96 8.17
C LEU A 129 9.68 8.24 7.36
N THR A 130 8.75 9.06 7.82
CA THR A 130 8.43 10.36 7.24
C THR A 130 9.31 11.44 7.89
N TYR A 131 9.99 12.26 7.07
CA TYR A 131 10.97 13.26 7.51
C TYR A 131 10.54 14.73 7.26
N THR A 132 9.27 14.94 6.92
CA THR A 132 8.71 16.28 6.65
C THR A 132 8.42 17.10 7.89
N GLY A 133 8.53 16.51 9.09
CA GLY A 133 8.09 17.11 10.35
C GLY A 133 6.61 16.91 10.65
N GLU A 134 5.84 16.39 9.69
CA GLU A 134 4.42 16.06 9.83
C GLU A 134 4.22 14.56 9.99
N ALA A 135 3.13 14.17 10.64
CA ALA A 135 2.75 12.77 10.74
C ALA A 135 2.27 12.25 9.37
N HIS A 136 2.59 11.00 9.07
CA HIS A 136 2.06 10.32 7.89
C HIS A 136 0.52 10.33 7.88
N VAL A 137 -0.05 10.60 6.73
CA VAL A 137 -1.50 10.56 6.50
C VAL A 137 -1.81 9.39 5.56
N SER A 138 -2.65 8.47 5.99
CA SER A 138 -3.09 7.35 5.16
C SER A 138 -4.29 7.72 4.29
N LEU A 139 -4.25 7.33 3.01
CA LEU A 139 -5.42 7.41 2.12
C LEU A 139 -6.61 6.55 2.60
N GLY A 140 -6.37 5.56 3.44
CA GLY A 140 -7.43 4.80 4.10
C GLY A 140 -8.40 5.66 4.91
N THR A 141 -7.95 6.83 5.42
CA THR A 141 -8.83 7.80 6.11
C THR A 141 -9.76 8.55 5.16
N MET A 142 -9.42 8.62 3.88
CA MET A 142 -10.14 9.38 2.84
C MET A 142 -10.92 8.48 1.89
N LEU A 143 -10.40 7.28 1.62
CA LEU A 143 -10.94 6.30 0.66
C LEU A 143 -11.29 4.97 1.35
N ARG A 144 -11.91 5.03 2.53
CA ARG A 144 -12.21 3.90 3.41
C ARG A 144 -12.82 2.69 2.72
N ASN A 145 -13.67 2.92 1.70
CA ASN A 145 -14.39 1.87 0.99
C ASN A 145 -13.75 1.46 -0.34
N GLN A 146 -12.61 2.06 -0.71
CA GLN A 146 -11.95 1.87 -2.00
C GLN A 146 -10.49 1.49 -1.84
N ALA A 147 -9.84 1.92 -0.75
CA ALA A 147 -8.43 1.70 -0.52
C ALA A 147 -8.15 0.35 0.15
N ILE A 148 -7.06 -0.29 -0.28
CA ILE A 148 -6.41 -1.43 0.34
C ILE A 148 -5.05 -0.93 0.82
N ILE A 149 -4.88 -0.84 2.14
CA ILE A 149 -3.64 -0.33 2.74
C ILE A 149 -2.73 -1.50 3.07
N ILE A 150 -1.50 -1.44 2.60
CA ILE A 150 -0.45 -2.40 2.92
C ILE A 150 0.57 -1.72 3.81
N ASN A 151 0.88 -2.34 4.92
CA ASN A 151 1.87 -1.86 5.88
C ASN A 151 2.62 -3.04 6.51
N GLY A 152 3.53 -2.77 7.43
CA GLY A 152 4.28 -3.82 8.13
C GLY A 152 5.38 -3.25 9.02
N LEU A 153 6.07 -4.14 9.71
CA LEU A 153 7.10 -3.79 10.68
C LEU A 153 8.53 -3.86 10.11
N SER A 154 8.66 -4.25 8.85
CA SER A 154 9.96 -4.44 8.19
C SER A 154 10.86 -3.22 8.26
N LYS A 155 10.27 -2.02 8.15
CA LYS A 155 11.01 -0.75 8.07
C LYS A 155 10.95 0.02 9.39
N SER A 156 9.79 0.15 9.98
CA SER A 156 9.59 0.87 11.23
C SER A 156 10.36 0.24 12.41
N HIS A 157 10.40 -1.09 12.50
CA HIS A 157 10.99 -1.82 13.62
C HIS A 157 12.20 -2.68 13.22
N ALA A 158 12.82 -2.40 12.07
CA ALA A 158 13.94 -3.18 11.52
C ALA A 158 13.64 -4.70 11.44
N MET A 159 12.38 -5.08 11.25
CA MET A 159 11.90 -6.47 11.25
C MET A 159 11.83 -7.07 9.83
N THR A 160 12.73 -6.66 8.92
CA THR A 160 12.72 -7.13 7.52
C THR A 160 12.80 -8.66 7.42
N GLY A 161 13.66 -9.29 8.22
CA GLY A 161 13.85 -10.76 8.26
C GLY A 161 12.70 -11.51 8.94
N TRP A 162 11.88 -10.87 9.74
CA TRP A 162 10.75 -11.48 10.45
C TRP A 162 9.57 -11.81 9.53
N ARG A 163 9.52 -11.19 8.36
CA ARG A 163 8.48 -11.40 7.36
C ARG A 163 7.07 -11.23 7.91
N LEU A 164 6.75 -10.02 8.39
CA LEU A 164 5.41 -9.68 8.86
C LEU A 164 4.91 -8.41 8.19
N GLY A 165 3.76 -8.54 7.53
CA GLY A 165 3.02 -7.45 6.89
C GLY A 165 1.56 -7.44 7.35
N LEU A 166 0.87 -6.40 6.98
CA LEU A 166 -0.53 -6.16 7.33
C LEU A 166 -1.26 -5.61 6.11
N ILE A 167 -2.47 -6.12 5.87
CA ILE A 167 -3.44 -5.52 4.94
C ILE A 167 -4.58 -4.97 5.78
N PHE A 168 -5.01 -3.74 5.46
CA PHE A 168 -6.21 -3.12 6.00
C PHE A 168 -7.13 -2.81 4.83
N ALA A 169 -8.32 -3.38 4.80
CA ALA A 169 -9.26 -3.21 3.71
C ALA A 169 -10.71 -3.37 4.20
N PRO A 170 -11.71 -2.88 3.46
CA PRO A 170 -13.11 -3.16 3.75
C PRO A 170 -13.37 -4.66 3.86
N ALA A 171 -14.28 -5.07 4.73
CA ALA A 171 -14.59 -6.48 4.97
C ALA A 171 -14.93 -7.27 3.69
N ALA A 172 -15.61 -6.65 2.73
CA ALA A 172 -15.92 -7.27 1.44
C ALA A 172 -14.64 -7.59 0.62
N PHE A 173 -13.62 -6.73 0.67
CA PHE A 173 -12.34 -6.97 0.01
C PHE A 173 -11.54 -8.03 0.78
N THR A 174 -11.42 -7.87 2.10
CA THR A 174 -10.68 -8.80 2.96
C THR A 174 -11.19 -10.23 2.81
N ALA A 175 -12.50 -10.42 2.64
CA ALA A 175 -13.11 -11.74 2.39
C ALA A 175 -12.62 -12.41 1.07
N GLN A 176 -12.14 -11.64 0.10
CA GLN A 176 -11.52 -12.20 -1.11
C GLN A 176 -10.00 -12.31 -0.94
N LEU A 177 -9.35 -11.31 -0.35
CA LEU A 177 -7.91 -11.29 -0.10
C LEU A 177 -7.45 -12.49 0.74
N ILE A 178 -8.24 -12.88 1.74
CA ILE A 178 -7.92 -14.03 2.59
C ILE A 178 -7.90 -15.35 1.82
N LYS A 179 -8.67 -15.48 0.74
CA LYS A 179 -8.64 -16.69 -0.10
C LYS A 179 -7.30 -16.81 -0.82
N SER A 180 -6.83 -15.71 -1.43
CA SER A 180 -5.52 -15.67 -2.07
C SER A 180 -4.40 -15.93 -1.05
N HIS A 181 -4.41 -15.23 0.08
CA HIS A 181 -3.46 -15.41 1.18
C HIS A 181 -3.40 -16.87 1.66
N GLN A 182 -4.57 -17.49 1.92
CA GLN A 182 -4.66 -18.85 2.45
C GLN A 182 -4.00 -19.88 1.52
N TYR A 183 -4.16 -19.72 0.21
CA TYR A 183 -3.59 -20.66 -0.76
C TYR A 183 -2.13 -20.35 -1.11
N LEU A 184 -1.66 -19.14 -0.88
CA LEU A 184 -0.25 -18.79 -1.02
C LEU A 184 0.59 -19.32 0.15
N VAL A 185 0.14 -19.11 1.40
CA VAL A 185 0.98 -19.29 2.58
C VAL A 185 0.28 -19.88 3.81
N THR A 186 -1.03 -20.03 3.80
CA THR A 186 -1.87 -20.48 4.91
C THR A 186 -1.96 -19.46 6.06
N ALA A 187 -0.85 -19.06 6.66
CA ALA A 187 -0.77 -18.08 7.75
C ALA A 187 0.66 -17.55 7.93
N ALA A 188 0.78 -16.36 8.49
CA ALA A 188 2.06 -15.81 8.92
C ALA A 188 2.63 -16.59 10.12
N ASN A 189 3.96 -16.59 10.26
CA ASN A 189 4.66 -17.28 11.34
C ASN A 189 4.19 -16.80 12.72
N THR A 190 3.80 -17.73 13.61
CA THR A 190 3.27 -17.44 14.94
C THR A 190 4.25 -16.64 15.81
N MET A 191 5.54 -16.97 15.77
CA MET A 191 6.57 -16.23 16.54
C MET A 191 6.67 -14.77 16.07
N ALA A 192 6.60 -14.55 14.75
CA ALA A 192 6.62 -13.19 14.19
C ALA A 192 5.37 -12.40 14.60
N GLN A 193 4.20 -13.04 14.67
CA GLN A 193 2.98 -12.40 15.14
C GLN A 193 3.07 -12.01 16.61
N HIS A 194 3.61 -12.86 17.50
CA HIS A 194 3.85 -12.51 18.91
C HIS A 194 4.86 -11.37 19.06
N ALA A 195 5.96 -11.39 18.29
CA ALA A 195 6.92 -10.28 18.28
C ALA A 195 6.28 -8.98 17.78
N ALA A 196 5.35 -9.04 16.83
CA ALA A 196 4.62 -7.87 16.36
C ALA A 196 3.69 -7.27 17.42
N VAL A 197 3.08 -8.10 18.28
CA VAL A 197 2.29 -7.59 19.41
C VAL A 197 3.18 -6.74 20.31
N GLU A 198 4.37 -7.22 20.67
CA GLU A 198 5.33 -6.47 21.48
C GLU A 198 5.78 -5.18 20.78
N ALA A 199 6.15 -5.26 19.49
CA ALA A 199 6.57 -4.11 18.69
C ALA A 199 5.49 -3.02 18.60
N LEU A 200 4.22 -3.40 18.48
CA LEU A 200 3.09 -2.47 18.36
C LEU A 200 2.56 -1.96 19.72
N THR A 201 3.01 -2.52 20.82
CA THR A 201 2.61 -2.13 22.19
C THR A 201 3.76 -1.49 22.94
N ALA A 202 4.60 -2.26 23.61
CA ALA A 202 5.74 -1.74 24.38
C ALA A 202 6.82 -1.11 23.50
N GLY A 203 7.09 -1.69 22.32
CA GLY A 203 8.05 -1.21 21.33
C GLY A 203 7.52 -0.13 20.37
N LYS A 204 6.34 0.42 20.60
CA LYS A 204 5.69 1.37 19.67
C LYS A 204 6.58 2.56 19.24
N HIS A 205 7.50 2.97 20.11
CA HIS A 205 8.40 4.10 19.87
C HIS A 205 9.83 3.68 19.48
N ASP A 206 10.09 2.40 19.27
CA ASP A 206 11.42 1.87 18.94
C ASP A 206 11.92 2.34 17.56
N ALA A 207 11.02 2.77 16.68
CA ALA A 207 11.36 3.39 15.41
C ALA A 207 12.04 4.76 15.55
N GLU A 208 11.73 5.52 16.62
CA GLU A 208 12.18 6.92 16.77
C GLU A 208 13.70 7.08 16.87
N PRO A 209 14.44 6.28 17.66
CA PRO A 209 15.91 6.34 17.67
C PRO A 209 16.51 5.99 16.31
N MET A 210 16.01 4.95 15.64
CA MET A 210 16.49 4.52 14.32
C MET A 210 16.25 5.61 13.27
N LYS A 211 15.08 6.23 13.29
CA LYS A 211 14.73 7.32 12.38
C LYS A 211 15.67 8.52 12.48
N LYS A 212 16.26 8.79 13.65
CA LYS A 212 17.21 9.87 13.84
C LYS A 212 18.60 9.61 13.26
N GLU A 213 18.95 8.33 13.08
CA GLU A 213 20.24 7.90 12.51
C GLU A 213 20.21 7.83 10.96
N TYR A 214 19.03 7.75 10.37
CA TYR A 214 18.84 7.78 8.91
C TYR A 214 18.69 9.20 8.37
#